data_6b574cd19db2a4c990166be5cca4fc45
#
_entry.id   6b574cd19db2a4c990166be5cca4fc45
#
_cell.length_a   1.000
_cell.length_b   1.000
_cell.length_c   1.000
_cell.angle_alpha   90.00
_cell.angle_beta   90.00
_cell.angle_gamma   90.00
#
_symmetry.space_group_name_H-M   'P 1'
#
loop_
_entity.id
_entity.type
_entity.pdbx_description
1 polymer ?
#
loop_
_entity_poly.entity_id
_entity_poly.type
_entity_poly.pdbx_seq_one_letter_code
_entity_poly.pdbx_strand_id
1 'polypeptide(L)'
;MMGVVYHANYLLYFEDARIDFLDALDFSYAERIEGAGYMSPIHDIEIHYKAPLRYGEAGVVGTSIAKNLPMRTVYRQQVYRAEDVLEGEAADGIAGDPNAEGAAALGRREPQLREGATPLVDALVTVCVVERDTFKPVSLRRTFPDLYAKYEDIVEEA
;
A
#
# COMPACT_ATOMS: atom_id res chain seq x y z
N MET A 1 6.71 -23.19 -13.11
CA MET A 1 6.72 -22.04 -12.18
C MET A 1 8.09 -22.01 -11.49
N MET A 2 8.70 -20.85 -11.40
CA MET A 2 10.10 -20.73 -10.94
C MET A 2 10.27 -20.57 -9.43
N GLY A 3 9.25 -20.90 -8.63
CA GLY A 3 9.31 -20.82 -7.17
C GLY A 3 9.37 -19.42 -6.59
N VAL A 4 8.97 -18.42 -7.38
CA VAL A 4 8.92 -17.01 -6.95
C VAL A 4 7.49 -16.50 -7.04
N VAL A 5 7.19 -15.45 -6.29
CA VAL A 5 5.88 -14.79 -6.36
C VAL A 5 5.72 -14.18 -7.75
N TYR A 6 4.60 -14.51 -8.40
CA TYR A 6 4.26 -13.95 -9.70
C TYR A 6 4.12 -12.42 -9.57
N HIS A 7 4.74 -11.68 -10.48
CA HIS A 7 4.86 -10.22 -10.35
C HIS A 7 3.52 -9.48 -10.21
N ALA A 8 2.44 -9.97 -10.82
CA ALA A 8 1.12 -9.34 -10.69
C ALA A 8 0.51 -9.47 -9.30
N ASN A 9 0.94 -10.47 -8.50
CA ASN A 9 0.41 -10.66 -7.15
C ASN A 9 0.83 -9.55 -6.19
N TYR A 10 1.92 -8.86 -6.46
CA TYR A 10 2.32 -7.70 -5.65
C TYR A 10 1.27 -6.60 -5.67
N LEU A 11 0.51 -6.47 -6.74
CA LEU A 11 -0.57 -5.48 -6.83
C LEU A 11 -1.66 -5.75 -5.79
N LEU A 12 -1.97 -7.02 -5.54
CA LEU A 12 -2.93 -7.42 -4.51
C LEU A 12 -2.38 -7.11 -3.11
N TYR A 13 -1.12 -7.39 -2.86
CA TYR A 13 -0.47 -7.08 -1.60
C TYR A 13 -0.46 -5.57 -1.34
N PHE A 14 -0.20 -4.78 -2.37
CA PHE A 14 -0.21 -3.33 -2.26
C PHE A 14 -1.61 -2.79 -1.97
N GLU A 15 -2.66 -3.36 -2.56
CA GLU A 15 -4.04 -2.99 -2.28
C GLU A 15 -4.40 -3.25 -0.82
N ASP A 16 -4.10 -4.45 -0.33
CA ASP A 16 -4.32 -4.81 1.07
C ASP A 16 -3.56 -3.87 2.01
N ALA A 17 -2.31 -3.55 1.67
CA ALA A 17 -1.48 -2.64 2.45
C ALA A 17 -2.08 -1.23 2.51
N ARG A 18 -2.66 -0.74 1.43
CA ARG A 18 -3.31 0.58 1.43
C ARG A 18 -4.54 0.60 2.32
N ILE A 19 -5.32 -0.47 2.31
CA ILE A 19 -6.50 -0.58 3.17
C ILE A 19 -6.08 -0.61 4.65
N ASP A 20 -5.08 -1.41 4.98
CA ASP A 20 -4.52 -1.47 6.35
C ASP A 20 -3.93 -0.12 6.77
N PHE A 21 -3.29 0.58 5.85
CA PHE A 21 -2.76 1.91 6.09
C PHE A 21 -3.86 2.91 6.46
N LEU A 22 -4.99 2.85 5.76
CA LEU A 22 -6.15 3.69 6.09
C LEU A 22 -6.74 3.33 7.44
N ASP A 23 -6.85 2.05 7.77
CA ASP A 23 -7.31 1.61 9.09
C ASP A 23 -6.39 2.13 10.20
N ALA A 24 -5.09 2.13 9.97
CA ALA A 24 -4.11 2.68 10.91
C ALA A 24 -4.26 4.19 11.11
N LEU A 25 -4.86 4.88 10.15
CA LEU A 25 -5.18 6.31 10.23
C LEU A 25 -6.60 6.57 10.76
N ASP A 26 -7.27 5.55 11.30
CA ASP A 26 -8.66 5.64 11.75
C ASP A 26 -9.63 6.05 10.65
N PHE A 27 -9.42 5.52 9.46
CA PHE A 27 -10.27 5.81 8.30
C PHE A 27 -10.69 4.49 7.64
N SER A 28 -11.95 4.09 7.82
CA SER A 28 -12.45 2.86 7.23
C SER A 28 -12.77 3.03 5.74
N TYR A 29 -12.03 2.34 4.89
CA TYR A 29 -12.29 2.33 3.46
C TYR A 29 -13.69 1.82 3.13
N ALA A 30 -14.08 0.71 3.76
CA ALA A 30 -15.38 0.09 3.51
C ALA A 30 -16.56 1.01 3.87
N GLU A 31 -16.46 1.71 4.99
CA GLU A 31 -17.53 2.60 5.45
C GLU A 31 -17.50 3.96 4.78
N ARG A 32 -16.30 4.54 4.67
CA ARG A 32 -16.14 5.94 4.28
C ARG A 32 -16.03 6.13 2.77
N ILE A 33 -15.47 5.17 2.07
CA ILE A 33 -15.32 5.21 0.60
C ILE A 33 -16.43 4.39 -0.05
N GLU A 34 -16.39 3.07 0.09
CA GLU A 34 -17.37 2.18 -0.55
C GLU A 34 -18.77 2.41 -0.04
N GLY A 35 -18.96 2.46 1.27
CA GLY A 35 -20.27 2.66 1.90
C GLY A 35 -20.88 4.02 1.61
N ALA A 36 -20.08 5.01 1.27
CA ALA A 36 -20.54 6.35 0.92
C ALA A 36 -20.77 6.55 -0.60
N GLY A 37 -20.58 5.51 -1.40
CA GLY A 37 -20.84 5.57 -2.84
C GLY A 37 -19.65 5.99 -3.69
N TYR A 38 -18.44 5.81 -3.17
CA TYR A 38 -17.20 6.12 -3.87
C TYR A 38 -16.36 4.86 -4.07
N MET A 39 -15.37 4.97 -4.93
CA MET A 39 -14.33 3.96 -5.09
C MET A 39 -13.01 4.64 -5.40
N SER A 40 -11.92 3.92 -5.19
CA SER A 40 -10.57 4.48 -5.34
C SER A 40 -9.76 3.65 -6.32
N PRO A 41 -9.97 3.82 -7.63
CA PRO A 41 -9.22 3.09 -8.64
C PRO A 41 -7.77 3.55 -8.73
N ILE A 42 -6.93 2.64 -9.20
CA ILE A 42 -5.56 2.97 -9.56
C ILE A 42 -5.58 3.77 -10.86
N HIS A 43 -4.98 4.96 -10.82
CA HIS A 43 -4.83 5.82 -11.98
C HIS A 43 -3.54 5.50 -12.74
N ASP A 44 -2.46 5.22 -12.02
CA ASP A 44 -1.15 4.94 -12.56
C ASP A 44 -0.34 4.13 -11.57
N ILE A 45 0.55 3.29 -12.08
CA ILE A 45 1.47 2.54 -11.24
C ILE A 45 2.83 2.44 -11.93
N GLU A 46 3.87 2.76 -11.17
CA GLU A 46 5.25 2.57 -11.57
C GLU A 46 5.87 1.58 -10.59
N ILE A 47 6.35 0.46 -11.08
CA ILE A 47 6.84 -0.62 -10.23
C ILE A 47 8.18 -1.15 -10.75
N HIS A 48 9.13 -1.34 -9.83
CA HIS A 48 10.45 -1.86 -10.11
C HIS A 48 10.68 -3.13 -9.30
N TYR A 49 10.91 -4.24 -10.00
CA TYR A 49 11.20 -5.54 -9.41
C TYR A 49 12.72 -5.70 -9.34
N LYS A 50 13.26 -5.61 -8.14
CA LYS A 50 14.73 -5.63 -7.93
C LYS A 50 15.25 -7.03 -7.59
N ALA A 51 14.47 -7.80 -6.83
CA ALA A 51 14.82 -9.16 -6.45
C ALA A 51 13.53 -9.95 -6.18
N PRO A 52 13.54 -11.28 -6.35
CA PRO A 52 12.34 -12.07 -6.17
C PRO A 52 12.05 -12.36 -4.71
N LEU A 53 10.77 -12.43 -4.37
CA LEU A 53 10.27 -13.08 -3.16
C LEU A 53 9.84 -14.48 -3.57
N ARG A 54 10.40 -15.50 -2.94
CA ARG A 54 10.13 -16.90 -3.29
C ARG A 54 8.96 -17.43 -2.47
N TYR A 55 8.30 -18.47 -2.98
CA TYR A 55 7.28 -19.17 -2.21
C TYR A 55 7.88 -19.72 -0.92
N GLY A 56 7.16 -19.55 0.18
CA GLY A 56 7.62 -19.92 1.50
C GLY A 56 8.40 -18.85 2.24
N GLU A 57 8.85 -17.81 1.55
CA GLU A 57 9.45 -16.65 2.20
C GLU A 57 8.37 -15.65 2.57
N ALA A 58 8.54 -15.01 3.72
CA ALA A 58 7.65 -13.92 4.14
C ALA A 58 8.20 -12.57 3.70
N GLY A 59 7.30 -11.67 3.32
CA GLY A 59 7.63 -10.30 2.98
C GLY A 59 6.80 -9.32 3.81
N VAL A 60 7.27 -8.08 3.86
CA VAL A 60 6.59 -6.97 4.55
C VAL A 60 6.45 -5.83 3.57
N VAL A 61 5.24 -5.28 3.47
CA VAL A 61 4.99 -4.08 2.64
C VAL A 61 5.06 -2.85 3.52
N GLY A 62 5.98 -1.95 3.20
CA GLY A 62 6.02 -0.61 3.76
C GLY A 62 5.18 0.32 2.88
N THR A 63 4.32 1.13 3.49
CA THR A 63 3.46 2.07 2.78
C THR A 63 3.64 3.47 3.36
N SER A 64 3.86 4.44 2.48
CA SER A 64 3.94 5.85 2.85
C SER A 64 3.28 6.71 1.76
N ILE A 65 3.08 7.97 2.05
CA ILE A 65 2.51 8.92 1.09
C ILE A 65 3.66 9.68 0.44
N ALA A 66 3.88 9.43 -0.85
CA ALA A 66 4.92 10.14 -1.59
C ALA A 66 4.46 11.55 -2.00
N LYS A 67 3.20 11.68 -2.42
CA LYS A 67 2.60 12.97 -2.78
C LYS A 67 1.13 12.97 -2.41
N ASN A 68 0.65 14.09 -1.93
CA ASN A 68 -0.76 14.28 -1.62
C ASN A 68 -1.28 15.49 -2.38
N LEU A 69 -2.11 15.24 -3.39
CA LEU A 69 -2.69 16.25 -4.25
C LEU A 69 -4.22 16.23 -4.08
N PRO A 70 -4.92 17.35 -4.37
CA PRO A 70 -6.37 17.38 -4.20
C PRO A 70 -7.14 16.31 -4.96
N MET A 71 -6.67 15.95 -6.17
CA MET A 71 -7.37 15.01 -7.05
C MET A 71 -6.74 13.62 -7.11
N ARG A 72 -5.60 13.42 -6.47
CA ARG A 72 -4.91 12.12 -6.47
C ARG A 72 -3.92 12.02 -5.33
N THR A 73 -3.65 10.79 -4.92
CA THR A 73 -2.67 10.47 -3.90
C THR A 73 -1.66 9.50 -4.49
N VAL A 74 -0.38 9.77 -4.28
CA VAL A 74 0.69 8.86 -4.71
C VAL A 74 1.25 8.17 -3.48
N TYR A 75 1.06 6.86 -3.44
CA TYR A 75 1.62 6.00 -2.40
C TYR A 75 2.99 5.50 -2.83
N ARG A 76 3.93 5.48 -1.90
CA ARG A 76 5.15 4.69 -2.05
C ARG A 76 4.95 3.37 -1.34
N GLN A 77 5.11 2.28 -2.06
CA GLN A 77 4.97 0.94 -1.50
C GLN A 77 6.19 0.12 -1.85
N GLN A 78 6.75 -0.52 -0.85
CA GLN A 78 7.98 -1.29 -0.98
C GLN A 78 7.81 -2.62 -0.28
N VAL A 79 8.38 -3.68 -0.86
CA VAL A 79 8.37 -5.00 -0.27
C VAL A 79 9.77 -5.33 0.22
N TYR A 80 9.86 -5.77 1.46
CA TYR A 80 11.11 -6.20 2.11
C TYR A 80 10.97 -7.65 2.54
N ARG A 81 12.09 -8.37 2.62
CA ARG A 81 12.07 -9.69 3.28
C ARG A 81 11.76 -9.50 4.76
N ALA A 82 10.95 -10.39 5.32
CA ALA A 82 10.61 -10.32 6.74
C ALA A 82 11.86 -10.37 7.64
N GLU A 83 12.88 -11.11 7.23
CA GLU A 83 14.15 -11.19 7.97
C GLU A 83 14.92 -9.87 8.04
N ASP A 84 14.64 -8.94 7.13
CA ASP A 84 15.27 -7.61 7.10
C ASP A 84 14.50 -6.59 7.93
N VAL A 85 13.34 -6.96 8.46
CA VAL A 85 12.52 -6.09 9.29
C VAL A 85 12.77 -6.43 10.75
N LEU A 86 12.96 -5.42 11.58
CA LEU A 86 13.26 -5.61 12.99
C LEU A 86 12.11 -6.29 13.73
N GLU A 87 12.43 -7.00 14.80
CA GLU A 87 11.49 -7.77 15.59
C GLU A 87 10.24 -6.95 15.98
N GLY A 88 9.08 -7.56 15.84
CA GLY A 88 7.79 -6.90 16.09
C GLY A 88 7.17 -6.26 14.86
N GLU A 89 7.94 -6.06 13.80
CA GLU A 89 7.45 -5.44 12.57
C GLU A 89 6.99 -6.46 11.52
N ALA A 90 7.51 -7.68 11.59
CA ALA A 90 7.27 -8.71 10.57
C ALA A 90 6.11 -9.64 10.87
N ALA A 91 5.43 -9.45 12.02
CA ALA A 91 4.42 -10.39 12.49
C ALA A 91 3.24 -10.57 11.50
N ASP A 92 2.86 -9.50 10.84
CA ASP A 92 1.73 -9.46 9.91
C ASP A 92 2.18 -9.25 8.46
N GLY A 93 3.39 -9.70 8.14
CA GLY A 93 3.94 -9.58 6.79
C GLY A 93 3.24 -10.48 5.77
N ILE A 94 3.40 -10.15 4.51
CA ILE A 94 2.89 -10.99 3.42
C ILE A 94 3.75 -12.24 3.27
N ALA A 95 3.09 -13.35 2.95
CA ALA A 95 3.79 -14.58 2.61
C ALA A 95 4.23 -14.58 1.16
N GLY A 96 5.29 -15.32 0.84
CA GLY A 96 5.72 -15.51 -0.54
C GLY A 96 4.75 -16.34 -1.37
N ASP A 97 3.80 -17.03 -0.73
CA ASP A 97 2.75 -17.79 -1.42
C ASP A 97 1.53 -16.88 -1.64
N PRO A 98 1.17 -16.58 -2.90
CA PRO A 98 0.03 -15.72 -3.19
C PRO A 98 -1.32 -16.31 -2.78
N ASN A 99 -1.37 -17.61 -2.53
CA ASN A 99 -2.59 -18.30 -2.11
C ASN A 99 -2.62 -18.57 -0.61
N ALA A 100 -1.63 -18.13 0.14
CA ALA A 100 -1.58 -18.33 1.58
C ALA A 100 -2.69 -17.51 2.26
N GLU A 101 -3.45 -18.17 3.12
CA GLU A 101 -4.38 -17.46 3.98
C GLU A 101 -3.60 -16.56 4.94
N GLY A 102 -4.04 -15.35 5.09
CA GLY A 102 -3.39 -14.40 5.97
C GLY A 102 -2.14 -13.74 5.39
N ALA A 103 -1.95 -13.80 4.08
CA ALA A 103 -0.90 -13.04 3.39
C ALA A 103 -1.21 -11.54 3.48
N ALA A 104 -1.31 -11.03 4.69
CA ALA A 104 -1.68 -9.66 4.96
C ALA A 104 -0.48 -8.72 4.78
N ALA A 105 -0.73 -7.58 4.20
CA ALA A 105 0.23 -6.50 4.13
C ALA A 105 0.21 -5.70 5.43
N LEU A 106 1.37 -5.20 5.84
CA LEU A 106 1.45 -4.28 6.96
C LEU A 106 1.13 -2.87 6.49
N GLY A 107 0.08 -2.29 7.02
CA GLY A 107 -0.31 -0.92 6.74
C GLY A 107 0.52 0.11 7.52
N ARG A 108 1.83 -0.07 7.57
CA ARG A 108 2.73 0.82 8.30
C ARG A 108 3.40 1.81 7.36
N ARG A 109 3.71 2.98 7.89
CA ARG A 109 4.37 4.01 7.10
C ARG A 109 5.73 3.54 6.60
N GLU A 110 6.57 3.13 7.52
CA GLU A 110 7.91 2.63 7.21
C GLU A 110 8.27 1.56 8.22
N PRO A 111 8.58 0.34 7.79
CA PRO A 111 9.10 -0.66 8.69
C PRO A 111 10.51 -0.28 9.16
N GLN A 112 10.86 -0.65 10.38
CA GLN A 112 12.21 -0.51 10.84
C GLN A 112 13.06 -1.63 10.24
N LEU A 113 14.10 -1.26 9.52
CA LEU A 113 14.89 -2.20 8.75
C LEU A 113 16.25 -2.44 9.37
N ARG A 114 16.74 -3.65 9.16
CA ARG A 114 18.13 -4.00 9.46
C ARG A 114 19.06 -3.17 8.59
N GLU A 115 20.23 -2.82 9.12
CA GLU A 115 21.23 -2.08 8.37
C GLU A 115 21.57 -2.81 7.05
N GLY A 116 21.60 -2.06 5.96
CA GLY A 116 21.90 -2.60 4.64
C GLY A 116 20.73 -3.25 3.92
N ALA A 117 19.54 -3.30 4.54
CA ALA A 117 18.35 -3.84 3.91
C ALA A 117 17.94 -3.00 2.70
N THR A 118 17.57 -3.68 1.62
CA THR A 118 17.07 -3.04 0.40
C THR A 118 15.73 -3.63 0.01
N PRO A 119 14.84 -2.85 -0.60
CA PRO A 119 13.55 -3.39 -1.02
C PRO A 119 13.72 -4.40 -2.17
N LEU A 120 12.90 -5.43 -2.16
CA LEU A 120 12.77 -6.38 -3.27
C LEU A 120 11.94 -5.79 -4.41
N VAL A 121 10.96 -4.98 -4.05
CA VAL A 121 10.05 -4.30 -4.98
C VAL A 121 9.87 -2.88 -4.49
N ASP A 122 9.91 -1.93 -5.41
CA ASP A 122 9.69 -0.51 -5.13
C ASP A 122 8.64 0.01 -6.10
N ALA A 123 7.60 0.65 -5.58
CA ALA A 123 6.49 1.11 -6.40
C ALA A 123 5.98 2.48 -5.99
N LEU A 124 5.50 3.22 -6.98
CA LEU A 124 4.68 4.41 -6.80
C LEU A 124 3.30 4.11 -7.37
N VAL A 125 2.30 4.16 -6.53
CA VAL A 125 0.92 3.85 -6.90
C VAL A 125 0.08 5.11 -6.76
N THR A 126 -0.43 5.60 -7.88
CA THR A 126 -1.30 6.77 -7.90
C THR A 126 -2.74 6.32 -7.92
N VAL A 127 -3.51 6.77 -6.93
CA VAL A 127 -4.93 6.49 -6.85
C VAL A 127 -5.73 7.79 -6.88
N CYS A 128 -6.95 7.72 -7.36
CA CYS A 128 -7.92 8.81 -7.30
C CYS A 128 -9.21 8.27 -6.68
N VAL A 129 -10.06 9.18 -6.22
CA VAL A 129 -11.39 8.81 -5.72
C VAL A 129 -12.41 9.24 -6.77
N VAL A 130 -13.32 8.34 -7.08
CA VAL A 130 -14.40 8.61 -8.05
C VAL A 130 -15.75 8.25 -7.45
N GLU A 131 -16.81 8.87 -7.95
CA GLU A 131 -18.18 8.43 -7.68
C GLU A 131 -18.39 7.07 -8.33
N ARG A 132 -18.92 6.11 -7.57
CA ARG A 132 -19.10 4.75 -8.07
C ARG A 132 -20.03 4.66 -9.27
N ASP A 133 -21.12 5.43 -9.25
CA ASP A 133 -22.16 5.33 -10.30
C ASP A 133 -21.76 6.00 -11.60
N THR A 134 -21.04 7.12 -11.53
CA THR A 134 -20.69 7.92 -12.71
C THR A 134 -19.22 7.77 -13.11
N PHE A 135 -18.40 7.23 -12.24
CA PHE A 135 -16.95 7.17 -12.38
C PHE A 135 -16.28 8.55 -12.48
N LYS A 136 -16.96 9.56 -11.96
CA LYS A 136 -16.50 10.94 -12.02
C LYS A 136 -15.52 11.22 -10.90
N PRO A 137 -14.31 11.77 -11.20
CA PRO A 137 -13.33 12.10 -10.17
C PRO A 137 -13.84 13.15 -9.20
N VAL A 138 -13.47 12.99 -7.93
CA VAL A 138 -13.80 13.97 -6.89
C VAL A 138 -12.52 14.41 -6.19
N SER A 139 -12.58 15.62 -5.61
CA SER A 139 -11.46 16.14 -4.83
C SER A 139 -11.42 15.47 -3.47
N LEU A 140 -10.29 14.85 -3.13
CA LEU A 140 -10.08 14.27 -1.81
C LEU A 140 -10.17 15.36 -0.74
N ARG A 141 -9.56 16.52 -1.01
CA ARG A 141 -9.56 17.64 -0.08
C ARG A 141 -10.97 18.14 0.27
N ARG A 142 -11.86 18.16 -0.71
CA ARG A 142 -13.24 18.63 -0.51
C ARG A 142 -14.16 17.55 0.02
N THR A 143 -14.00 16.33 -0.47
CA THR A 143 -14.90 15.22 -0.15
C THR A 143 -14.54 14.54 1.17
N PHE A 144 -13.25 14.39 1.43
CA PHE A 144 -12.72 13.75 2.64
C PHE A 144 -11.64 14.64 3.27
N PRO A 145 -12.00 15.82 3.78
CA PRO A 145 -11.02 16.77 4.31
C PRO A 145 -10.23 16.22 5.50
N ASP A 146 -10.81 15.33 6.29
CA ASP A 146 -10.15 14.68 7.40
C ASP A 146 -9.02 13.75 6.91
N LEU A 147 -9.28 12.95 5.89
CA LEU A 147 -8.27 12.07 5.31
C LEU A 147 -7.18 12.89 4.63
N TYR A 148 -7.56 13.91 3.88
CA TYR A 148 -6.60 14.78 3.21
C TYR A 148 -5.63 15.41 4.22
N ALA A 149 -6.17 15.90 5.34
CA ALA A 149 -5.35 16.48 6.41
C ALA A 149 -4.40 15.44 7.03
N LYS A 150 -4.87 14.23 7.25
CA LYS A 150 -4.03 13.14 7.77
C LYS A 150 -2.86 12.82 6.83
N TYR A 151 -3.13 12.81 5.51
CA TYR A 151 -2.09 12.59 4.53
C TYR A 151 -1.07 13.74 4.48
N GLU A 152 -1.54 15.00 4.61
CA GLU A 152 -0.64 16.15 4.67
C GLU A 152 0.34 16.08 5.84
N ASP A 153 -0.11 15.52 6.98
CA ASP A 153 0.73 15.39 8.17
C ASP A 153 1.84 14.35 8.01
N ILE A 154 1.69 13.42 7.08
CA ILE A 154 2.60 12.28 6.94
C ILE A 154 3.23 12.17 5.55
N VAL A 155 2.94 13.09 4.65
CA VAL A 155 3.52 13.06 3.29
C VAL A 155 5.04 13.22 3.36
N GLU A 156 5.73 12.51 2.48
CA GLU A 156 7.18 12.62 2.37
C GLU A 156 7.57 14.07 2.02
N GLU A 157 8.58 14.58 2.66
CA GLU A 157 9.12 15.87 2.31
C GLU A 157 9.82 15.79 0.95
N ALA A 158 9.54 16.77 0.12
CA ALA A 158 10.14 16.85 -1.21
C ALA A 158 11.64 17.12 -1.15
#